data_765a288b4bb4dc1ed74915bd475f2af5
#
_entry.id   765a288b4bb4dc1ed74915bd475f2af5
#
_cell.length_a   1.000
_cell.length_b   1.000
_cell.length_c   1.000
_cell.angle_alpha   90.00
_cell.angle_beta   90.00
_cell.angle_gamma   90.00
#
_symmetry.space_group_name_H-M   'P 1'
#
loop_
_entity.id
_entity.type
_entity.pdbx_description
1 polymer ?
#
loop_
_entity_poly.entity_id
_entity_poly.type
_entity_poly.pdbx_seq_one_letter_code
_entity_poly.pdbx_strand_id
1 'polypeptide(L)'
;MTGKQRREQLLDIGRALFAERGFEGTSVEEIAATAGVSKPVVYEHFGGKEGLYAVVVDREIQTLLETMTRSLTADVRSRQILEQAALALLEYIETSSDGFRILVRDSPATSASGGFASLISDVASQVEYILAGQFAARGFDDRTAPLYAQMLVGMVALTGQFWLDHRKINKEEVAAHLVNLAWNGLSGLETRPVLGSAAATPASHASPDDARDDSRDEG
;
A
#
# COMPACT_ATOMS: atom_id res chain seq x y z
N MET A 1 18.09 29.63 -19.75
CA MET A 1 17.14 28.71 -19.06
C MET A 1 15.92 29.50 -18.67
N THR A 2 14.71 29.03 -19.00
CA THR A 2 13.45 29.67 -18.61
C THR A 2 13.11 29.37 -17.13
N GLY A 3 12.24 30.19 -16.51
CA GLY A 3 11.79 29.93 -15.13
C GLY A 3 11.15 28.55 -14.96
N LYS A 4 10.40 28.06 -15.96
CA LYS A 4 9.85 26.70 -15.97
C LYS A 4 10.95 25.62 -15.96
N GLN A 5 11.95 25.76 -16.81
CA GLN A 5 13.09 24.83 -16.86
C GLN A 5 13.89 24.83 -15.55
N ARG A 6 14.04 25.99 -14.92
CA ARG A 6 14.72 26.11 -13.61
C ARG A 6 13.91 25.40 -12.52
N ARG A 7 12.58 25.56 -12.53
CA ARG A 7 11.72 24.90 -11.58
C ARG A 7 11.80 23.35 -11.69
N GLU A 8 11.79 22.80 -12.91
CA GLU A 8 11.96 21.37 -13.12
C GLU A 8 13.34 20.88 -12.66
N GLN A 9 14.41 21.59 -12.98
CA GLN A 9 15.76 21.26 -12.51
C GLN A 9 15.84 21.18 -10.97
N LEU A 10 15.24 22.15 -10.28
CA LEU A 10 15.21 22.15 -8.81
C LEU A 10 14.40 20.98 -8.24
N LEU A 11 13.32 20.58 -8.90
CA LEU A 11 12.54 19.39 -8.52
C LEU A 11 13.33 18.11 -8.69
N ASP A 12 14.04 17.93 -9.81
CA ASP A 12 14.86 16.74 -10.05
C ASP A 12 16.01 16.63 -9.02
N ILE A 13 16.69 17.75 -8.74
CA ILE A 13 17.77 17.81 -7.75
C ILE A 13 17.22 17.57 -6.33
N GLY A 14 16.12 18.23 -5.99
CA GLY A 14 15.47 18.03 -4.69
C GLY A 14 15.04 16.58 -4.48
N ARG A 15 14.46 15.97 -5.50
CA ARG A 15 14.06 14.55 -5.50
C ARG A 15 15.27 13.64 -5.20
N ALA A 16 16.38 13.81 -5.90
CA ALA A 16 17.58 13.00 -5.70
C ALA A 16 18.16 13.17 -4.27
N LEU A 17 18.29 14.41 -3.79
CA LEU A 17 18.82 14.70 -2.46
C LEU A 17 17.90 14.19 -1.33
N PHE A 18 16.57 14.35 -1.46
CA PHE A 18 15.62 13.82 -0.50
C PHE A 18 15.60 12.29 -0.47
N ALA A 19 15.74 11.63 -1.61
CA ALA A 19 15.83 10.18 -1.69
C ALA A 19 17.08 9.64 -0.99
N GLU A 20 18.23 10.31 -1.19
CA GLU A 20 19.51 9.90 -0.62
C GLU A 20 19.57 10.16 0.90
N ARG A 21 19.23 11.37 1.34
CA ARG A 21 19.49 11.87 2.71
C ARG A 21 18.28 12.04 3.58
N GLY A 22 17.08 11.93 3.01
CA GLY A 22 15.82 12.25 3.66
C GLY A 22 15.56 13.76 3.76
N PHE A 23 14.38 14.10 4.24
CA PHE A 23 13.96 15.50 4.41
C PHE A 23 14.88 16.25 5.38
N GLU A 24 15.12 15.70 6.58
CA GLU A 24 15.92 16.34 7.62
C GLU A 24 17.40 16.49 7.23
N GLY A 25 17.95 15.50 6.51
CA GLY A 25 19.34 15.48 6.07
C GLY A 25 19.66 16.40 4.89
N THR A 26 18.66 17.05 4.28
CA THR A 26 18.80 17.93 3.12
C THR A 26 18.65 19.39 3.50
N SER A 27 19.48 20.29 2.96
CA SER A 27 19.42 21.75 3.20
C SER A 27 19.14 22.53 1.93
N VAL A 28 18.57 23.75 2.05
CA VAL A 28 18.39 24.68 0.92
C VAL A 28 19.72 25.08 0.30
N GLU A 29 20.77 25.18 1.13
CA GLU A 29 22.14 25.45 0.72
C GLU A 29 22.66 24.44 -0.29
N GLU A 30 22.46 23.18 0.03
CA GLU A 30 22.90 22.05 -0.76
C GLU A 30 22.12 21.93 -2.06
N ILE A 31 20.77 22.10 -1.99
CA ILE A 31 19.92 22.12 -3.19
C ILE A 31 20.38 23.23 -4.14
N ALA A 32 20.60 24.45 -3.63
CA ALA A 32 21.03 25.59 -4.42
C ALA A 32 22.42 25.36 -5.03
N ALA A 33 23.37 24.86 -4.22
CA ALA A 33 24.73 24.54 -4.69
C ALA A 33 24.74 23.49 -5.80
N THR A 34 23.98 22.40 -5.61
CA THR A 34 23.86 21.31 -6.61
C THR A 34 23.18 21.80 -7.89
N ALA A 35 22.22 22.71 -7.79
CA ALA A 35 21.53 23.32 -8.94
C ALA A 35 22.35 24.42 -9.63
N GLY A 36 23.49 24.86 -9.06
CA GLY A 36 24.28 25.99 -9.56
C GLY A 36 23.50 27.31 -9.50
N VAL A 37 22.69 27.53 -8.43
CA VAL A 37 21.90 28.74 -8.22
C VAL A 37 22.15 29.33 -6.83
N SER A 38 21.66 30.55 -6.60
CA SER A 38 21.64 31.14 -5.27
C SER A 38 20.41 30.67 -4.45
N LYS A 39 20.51 30.65 -3.11
CA LYS A 39 19.39 30.31 -2.23
C LYS A 39 18.10 31.10 -2.52
N PRO A 40 18.12 32.42 -2.77
CA PRO A 40 16.92 33.18 -3.12
C PRO A 40 16.13 32.56 -4.27
N VAL A 41 16.78 31.92 -5.25
CA VAL A 41 16.11 31.26 -6.37
C VAL A 41 15.27 30.08 -5.90
N VAL A 42 15.77 29.29 -4.94
CA VAL A 42 14.99 28.17 -4.35
C VAL A 42 13.77 28.71 -3.60
N TYR A 43 13.95 29.79 -2.83
CA TYR A 43 12.85 30.42 -2.11
C TYR A 43 11.82 31.05 -3.05
N GLU A 44 12.23 31.67 -4.13
CA GLU A 44 11.35 32.24 -5.16
C GLU A 44 10.44 31.20 -5.79
N HIS A 45 10.98 30.01 -6.08
CA HIS A 45 10.24 28.95 -6.78
C HIS A 45 9.37 28.09 -5.85
N PHE A 46 9.79 27.90 -4.59
CA PHE A 46 9.17 26.91 -3.69
C PHE A 46 8.92 27.40 -2.28
N GLY A 47 9.36 28.58 -1.90
CA GLY A 47 9.24 29.08 -0.51
C GLY A 47 10.22 28.44 0.46
N GLY A 48 11.12 27.55 -0.01
CA GLY A 48 12.12 26.86 0.81
C GLY A 48 12.13 25.35 0.60
N LYS A 49 12.80 24.63 1.50
CA LYS A 49 12.94 23.16 1.47
C LYS A 49 11.59 22.45 1.61
N GLU A 50 10.75 22.93 2.52
CA GLU A 50 9.42 22.39 2.81
C GLU A 50 8.51 22.44 1.58
N GLY A 51 8.47 23.57 0.89
CA GLY A 51 7.66 23.72 -0.31
C GLY A 51 8.18 22.90 -1.48
N LEU A 52 9.50 22.79 -1.64
CA LEU A 52 10.09 21.91 -2.65
C LEU A 52 9.76 20.45 -2.36
N TYR A 53 9.92 20.01 -1.11
CA TYR A 53 9.61 18.65 -0.68
C TYR A 53 8.14 18.31 -0.91
N ALA A 54 7.23 19.19 -0.51
CA ALA A 54 5.79 18.99 -0.70
C ALA A 54 5.42 18.78 -2.18
N VAL A 55 6.00 19.57 -3.09
CA VAL A 55 5.76 19.42 -4.53
C VAL A 55 6.37 18.11 -5.07
N VAL A 56 7.53 17.69 -4.57
CA VAL A 56 8.15 16.40 -4.97
C VAL A 56 7.26 15.25 -4.52
N VAL A 57 6.86 15.21 -3.24
CA VAL A 57 5.97 14.16 -2.69
C VAL A 57 4.65 14.11 -3.45
N ASP A 58 4.00 15.25 -3.68
CA ASP A 58 2.73 15.33 -4.39
C ASP A 58 2.83 14.75 -5.81
N ARG A 59 3.90 15.08 -6.54
CA ARG A 59 4.14 14.51 -7.89
C ARG A 59 4.33 13.00 -7.86
N GLU A 60 5.07 12.48 -6.90
CA GLU A 60 5.31 11.04 -6.78
C GLU A 60 4.02 10.29 -6.41
N ILE A 61 3.21 10.85 -5.49
CA ILE A 61 1.89 10.31 -5.13
C ILE A 61 0.99 10.26 -6.37
N GLN A 62 0.88 11.35 -7.12
CA GLN A 62 0.05 11.41 -8.32
C GLN A 62 0.51 10.41 -9.37
N THR A 63 1.80 10.33 -9.64
CA THR A 63 2.37 9.38 -10.62
C THR A 63 2.07 7.94 -10.25
N LEU A 64 2.26 7.58 -8.99
CA LEU A 64 2.01 6.21 -8.52
C LEU A 64 0.51 5.90 -8.51
N LEU A 65 -0.34 6.82 -8.02
CA LEU A 65 -1.79 6.66 -8.01
C LEU A 65 -2.35 6.48 -9.43
N GLU A 66 -1.94 7.31 -10.40
CA GLU A 66 -2.34 7.17 -11.79
C GLU A 66 -1.90 5.81 -12.38
N THR A 67 -0.70 5.37 -12.04
CA THR A 67 -0.16 4.08 -12.49
C THR A 67 -0.98 2.92 -11.94
N MET A 68 -1.30 2.94 -10.65
CA MET A 68 -2.11 1.91 -10.00
C MET A 68 -3.55 1.93 -10.49
N THR A 69 -4.18 3.11 -10.58
CA THR A 69 -5.56 3.25 -11.08
C THR A 69 -5.70 2.68 -12.50
N ARG A 70 -4.77 2.99 -13.38
CA ARG A 70 -4.77 2.48 -14.77
C ARG A 70 -4.69 0.95 -14.81
N SER A 71 -3.87 0.33 -13.96
CA SER A 71 -3.72 -1.13 -13.91
C SER A 71 -4.96 -1.82 -13.32
N LEU A 72 -5.66 -1.17 -12.38
CA LEU A 72 -6.87 -1.72 -11.73
C LEU A 72 -8.15 -1.55 -12.55
N THR A 73 -8.21 -0.55 -13.44
CA THR A 73 -9.38 -0.25 -14.29
C THR A 73 -9.33 -0.91 -15.67
N ALA A 74 -8.31 -1.71 -15.94
CA ALA A 74 -8.20 -2.42 -17.22
C ALA A 74 -9.36 -3.43 -17.39
N ASP A 75 -9.94 -3.47 -18.58
CA ASP A 75 -11.00 -4.45 -18.94
C ASP A 75 -10.39 -5.82 -19.26
N VAL A 76 -9.95 -6.50 -18.22
CA VAL A 76 -9.31 -7.81 -18.30
C VAL A 76 -9.83 -8.75 -17.20
N ARG A 77 -9.45 -10.03 -17.25
CA ARG A 77 -9.84 -11.00 -16.23
C ARG A 77 -9.25 -10.66 -14.87
N SER A 78 -9.95 -10.97 -13.79
CA SER A 78 -9.57 -10.64 -12.42
C SER A 78 -8.13 -11.02 -12.04
N ARG A 79 -7.63 -12.17 -12.50
CA ARG A 79 -6.24 -12.56 -12.31
C ARG A 79 -5.26 -11.62 -13.04
N GLN A 80 -5.59 -11.21 -14.26
CA GLN A 80 -4.76 -10.27 -15.03
C GLN A 80 -4.72 -8.88 -14.40
N ILE A 81 -5.78 -8.45 -13.70
CA ILE A 81 -5.77 -7.21 -12.91
C ILE A 81 -4.68 -7.29 -11.82
N LEU A 82 -4.61 -8.41 -11.08
CA LEU A 82 -3.56 -8.64 -10.07
C LEU A 82 -2.15 -8.63 -10.70
N GLU A 83 -1.98 -9.29 -11.85
CA GLU A 83 -0.70 -9.33 -12.57
C GLU A 83 -0.27 -7.93 -13.01
N GLN A 84 -1.18 -7.18 -13.61
CA GLN A 84 -0.92 -5.81 -14.08
C GLN A 84 -0.64 -4.85 -12.92
N ALA A 85 -1.38 -4.94 -11.81
CA ALA A 85 -1.16 -4.11 -10.63
C ALA A 85 0.19 -4.39 -9.98
N ALA A 86 0.56 -5.67 -9.79
CA ALA A 86 1.84 -6.07 -9.23
C ALA A 86 3.01 -5.60 -10.11
N LEU A 87 2.94 -5.84 -11.43
CA LEU A 87 3.96 -5.41 -12.38
C LEU A 87 4.06 -3.89 -12.45
N ALA A 88 2.94 -3.17 -12.44
CA ALA A 88 2.92 -1.70 -12.50
C ALA A 88 3.63 -1.07 -11.29
N LEU A 89 3.39 -1.60 -10.08
CA LEU A 89 4.11 -1.14 -8.88
C LEU A 89 5.61 -1.44 -8.98
N LEU A 90 5.98 -2.66 -9.32
CA LEU A 90 7.39 -3.06 -9.39
C LEU A 90 8.14 -2.32 -10.51
N GLU A 91 7.50 -2.06 -11.65
CA GLU A 91 8.04 -1.20 -12.71
C GLU A 91 8.26 0.23 -12.23
N TYR A 92 7.30 0.81 -11.51
CA TYR A 92 7.45 2.13 -10.91
C TYR A 92 8.65 2.16 -9.93
N ILE A 93 8.77 1.14 -9.05
CA ILE A 93 9.89 1.01 -8.11
C ILE A 93 11.23 0.90 -8.85
N GLU A 94 11.26 0.22 -9.99
CA GLU A 94 12.48 0.06 -10.79
C GLU A 94 12.88 1.35 -11.49
N THR A 95 11.94 2.04 -12.12
CA THR A 95 12.16 3.24 -12.92
C THR A 95 12.21 4.52 -12.10
N SER A 96 11.55 4.55 -10.94
CA SER A 96 11.40 5.71 -10.06
C SER A 96 11.79 5.39 -8.61
N SER A 97 12.91 4.67 -8.41
CA SER A 97 13.39 4.25 -7.09
C SER A 97 13.47 5.39 -6.08
N ASP A 98 13.97 6.56 -6.51
CA ASP A 98 14.08 7.74 -5.64
C ASP A 98 12.71 8.24 -5.20
N GLY A 99 11.75 8.31 -6.11
CA GLY A 99 10.38 8.70 -5.80
C GLY A 99 9.73 7.75 -4.81
N PHE A 100 9.82 6.45 -5.06
CA PHE A 100 9.25 5.46 -4.15
C PHE A 100 9.93 5.48 -2.78
N ARG A 101 11.26 5.68 -2.71
CA ARG A 101 12.02 5.81 -1.47
C ARG A 101 11.55 7.01 -0.63
N ILE A 102 11.29 8.15 -1.26
CA ILE A 102 10.72 9.33 -0.60
C ILE A 102 9.35 9.01 -0.02
N LEU A 103 8.48 8.35 -0.78
CA LEU A 103 7.12 8.02 -0.35
C LEU A 103 7.09 7.10 0.87
N VAL A 104 7.95 6.08 0.92
CA VAL A 104 7.93 5.06 2.00
C VAL A 104 8.74 5.47 3.23
N ARG A 105 9.74 6.36 3.09
CA ARG A 105 10.68 6.69 4.16
C ARG A 105 10.23 7.83 5.04
N ASP A 106 9.72 8.90 4.45
CA ASP A 106 9.42 10.15 5.14
C ASP A 106 8.07 10.70 4.68
N SER A 107 7.02 10.45 5.44
CA SER A 107 5.79 11.24 5.33
C SER A 107 5.72 12.19 6.53
N PRO A 108 6.30 13.40 6.44
CA PRO A 108 5.96 14.41 7.44
C PRO A 108 4.45 14.63 7.40
N ALA A 109 3.82 14.74 8.55
CA ALA A 109 2.38 15.01 8.70
C ALA A 109 1.91 16.33 8.03
N THR A 110 2.82 17.02 7.35
CA THR A 110 2.64 18.34 6.72
C THR A 110 2.35 18.30 5.23
N SER A 111 2.38 17.13 4.57
CA SER A 111 2.00 17.08 3.15
C SER A 111 0.47 17.19 3.00
N ALA A 112 0.01 18.17 2.21
CA ALA A 112 -1.40 18.43 1.94
C ALA A 112 -2.14 17.22 1.32
N SER A 113 -1.43 16.31 0.70
CA SER A 113 -1.93 15.09 0.06
C SER A 113 -1.92 13.83 0.95
N GLY A 114 -1.58 13.93 2.24
CA GLY A 114 -1.71 12.83 3.20
C GLY A 114 -0.62 11.74 3.15
N GLY A 115 0.38 11.86 2.28
CA GLY A 115 1.52 10.93 2.21
C GLY A 115 1.19 9.51 1.72
N PHE A 116 2.11 8.58 1.96
CA PHE A 116 2.01 7.19 1.49
C PHE A 116 0.79 6.44 2.07
N ALA A 117 0.40 6.73 3.30
CA ALA A 117 -0.77 6.11 3.93
C ALA A 117 -2.08 6.48 3.21
N SER A 118 -2.22 7.74 2.75
CA SER A 118 -3.38 8.17 1.95
C SER A 118 -3.40 7.47 0.60
N LEU A 119 -2.26 7.40 -0.08
CA LEU A 119 -2.13 6.65 -1.34
C LEU A 119 -2.56 5.18 -1.19
N ILE A 120 -2.09 4.50 -0.13
CA ILE A 120 -2.48 3.11 0.18
C ILE A 120 -3.99 3.02 0.39
N SER A 121 -4.59 3.97 1.11
CA SER A 121 -6.03 4.01 1.34
C SER A 121 -6.84 4.20 0.05
N ASP A 122 -6.39 5.10 -0.84
CA ASP A 122 -7.06 5.36 -2.12
C ASP A 122 -7.01 4.14 -3.04
N VAL A 123 -5.85 3.48 -3.13
CA VAL A 123 -5.70 2.23 -3.89
C VAL A 123 -6.55 1.11 -3.27
N ALA A 124 -6.57 0.99 -1.93
CA ALA A 124 -7.39 -0.02 -1.25
C ALA A 124 -8.88 0.18 -1.50
N SER A 125 -9.37 1.42 -1.56
CA SER A 125 -10.77 1.72 -1.89
C SER A 125 -11.14 1.28 -3.32
N GLN A 126 -10.24 1.41 -4.28
CA GLN A 126 -10.46 0.90 -5.64
C GLN A 126 -10.49 -0.64 -5.68
N VAL A 127 -9.58 -1.29 -4.97
CA VAL A 127 -9.53 -2.76 -4.86
C VAL A 127 -10.78 -3.28 -4.15
N GLU A 128 -11.24 -2.60 -3.09
CA GLU A 128 -12.49 -2.91 -2.38
C GLU A 128 -13.68 -2.90 -3.32
N TYR A 129 -13.83 -1.85 -4.15
CA TYR A 129 -14.91 -1.76 -5.12
C TYR A 129 -14.94 -2.96 -6.09
N ILE A 130 -13.76 -3.38 -6.58
CA ILE A 130 -13.64 -4.55 -7.45
C ILE A 130 -14.01 -5.83 -6.71
N LEU A 131 -13.53 -6.02 -5.46
CA LEU A 131 -13.79 -7.20 -4.65
C LEU A 131 -15.25 -7.30 -4.23
N ALA A 132 -15.90 -6.20 -3.86
CA ALA A 132 -17.30 -6.19 -3.45
C ALA A 132 -18.21 -6.77 -4.54
N GLY A 133 -18.00 -6.37 -5.81
CA GLY A 133 -18.73 -6.94 -6.94
C GLY A 133 -18.50 -8.45 -7.13
N GLN A 134 -17.25 -8.92 -6.94
CA GLN A 134 -16.91 -10.34 -7.04
C GLN A 134 -17.47 -11.16 -5.86
N PHE A 135 -17.46 -10.60 -4.66
CA PHE A 135 -17.95 -11.23 -3.44
C PHE A 135 -19.48 -11.41 -3.52
N ALA A 136 -20.20 -10.35 -3.89
CA ALA A 136 -21.64 -10.42 -4.10
C ALA A 136 -22.03 -11.52 -5.12
N ALA A 137 -21.31 -11.59 -6.24
CA ALA A 137 -21.55 -12.60 -7.27
C ALA A 137 -21.29 -14.05 -6.81
N ARG A 138 -20.43 -14.25 -5.82
CA ARG A 138 -20.01 -15.56 -5.29
C ARG A 138 -20.62 -15.92 -3.93
N GLY A 139 -21.51 -15.09 -3.39
CA GLY A 139 -22.18 -15.32 -2.11
C GLY A 139 -21.30 -15.11 -0.87
N PHE A 140 -20.22 -14.36 -0.98
CA PHE A 140 -19.42 -13.91 0.17
C PHE A 140 -20.07 -12.71 0.86
N ASP A 141 -19.73 -12.49 2.13
CA ASP A 141 -20.13 -11.29 2.86
C ASP A 141 -19.35 -10.09 2.32
N ASP A 142 -20.04 -9.16 1.68
CA ASP A 142 -19.48 -7.94 1.09
C ASP A 142 -18.81 -7.02 2.12
N ARG A 143 -19.25 -7.09 3.40
CA ARG A 143 -18.63 -6.36 4.52
C ARG A 143 -17.17 -6.76 4.76
N THR A 144 -16.72 -7.90 4.21
CA THR A 144 -15.33 -8.35 4.31
C THR A 144 -14.46 -7.87 3.16
N ALA A 145 -15.02 -7.28 2.10
CA ALA A 145 -14.27 -6.76 0.96
C ALA A 145 -13.20 -5.72 1.36
N PRO A 146 -13.45 -4.74 2.27
CA PRO A 146 -12.43 -3.82 2.74
C PRO A 146 -11.23 -4.52 3.38
N LEU A 147 -11.49 -5.58 4.18
CA LEU A 147 -10.43 -6.34 4.84
C LEU A 147 -9.51 -7.03 3.82
N TYR A 148 -10.09 -7.70 2.82
CA TYR A 148 -9.32 -8.36 1.76
C TYR A 148 -8.60 -7.35 0.86
N ALA A 149 -9.18 -6.18 0.61
CA ALA A 149 -8.53 -5.09 -0.10
C ALA A 149 -7.26 -4.63 0.63
N GLN A 150 -7.34 -4.39 1.95
CA GLN A 150 -6.18 -4.03 2.77
C GLN A 150 -5.11 -5.12 2.79
N MET A 151 -5.49 -6.40 2.88
CA MET A 151 -4.54 -7.51 2.82
C MET A 151 -3.79 -7.53 1.49
N LEU A 152 -4.49 -7.41 0.36
CA LEU A 152 -3.89 -7.42 -0.97
C LEU A 152 -2.96 -6.24 -1.20
N VAL A 153 -3.43 -5.02 -0.90
CA VAL A 153 -2.65 -3.80 -1.09
C VAL A 153 -1.44 -3.79 -0.17
N GLY A 154 -1.62 -4.16 1.10
CA GLY A 154 -0.52 -4.27 2.07
C GLY A 154 0.53 -5.29 1.64
N MET A 155 0.11 -6.47 1.18
CA MET A 155 1.03 -7.49 0.68
C MET A 155 1.87 -6.98 -0.49
N VAL A 156 1.24 -6.36 -1.49
CA VAL A 156 1.95 -5.84 -2.67
C VAL A 156 2.86 -4.67 -2.30
N ALA A 157 2.37 -3.71 -1.50
CA ALA A 157 3.12 -2.53 -1.09
C ALA A 157 4.34 -2.87 -0.23
N LEU A 158 4.18 -3.75 0.77
CA LEU A 158 5.30 -4.17 1.65
C LEU A 158 6.32 -5.03 0.91
N THR A 159 5.86 -5.89 -0.02
CA THR A 159 6.78 -6.65 -0.88
C THR A 159 7.57 -5.72 -1.80
N GLY A 160 6.92 -4.72 -2.38
CA GLY A 160 7.58 -3.69 -3.19
C GLY A 160 8.63 -2.91 -2.38
N GLN A 161 8.28 -2.53 -1.15
CA GLN A 161 9.20 -1.86 -0.23
C GLN A 161 10.42 -2.73 0.11
N PHE A 162 10.21 -4.00 0.43
CA PHE A 162 11.29 -4.95 0.64
C PHE A 162 12.16 -5.11 -0.62
N TRP A 163 11.53 -5.25 -1.78
CA TRP A 163 12.24 -5.45 -3.04
C TRP A 163 13.05 -4.22 -3.49
N LEU A 164 12.66 -3.01 -3.08
CA LEU A 164 13.43 -1.78 -3.35
C LEU A 164 14.91 -1.93 -2.98
N ASP A 165 15.20 -2.56 -1.84
CA ASP A 165 16.55 -2.72 -1.31
C ASP A 165 17.12 -4.14 -1.53
N HIS A 166 16.31 -5.11 -2.01
CA HIS A 166 16.68 -6.53 -2.14
C HIS A 166 16.42 -7.06 -3.56
N ARG A 167 17.04 -6.47 -4.57
CA ARG A 167 16.79 -6.78 -5.99
C ARG A 167 17.52 -8.03 -6.51
N LYS A 168 17.54 -9.12 -5.73
CA LYS A 168 18.13 -10.40 -6.15
C LYS A 168 17.24 -11.17 -7.13
N ILE A 169 15.95 -10.93 -7.07
CA ILE A 169 14.91 -11.55 -7.90
C ILE A 169 14.39 -10.45 -8.86
N ASN A 170 14.18 -10.77 -10.13
CA ASN A 170 13.64 -9.79 -11.08
C ASN A 170 12.17 -9.47 -10.80
N LYS A 171 11.67 -8.37 -11.35
CA LYS A 171 10.30 -7.89 -11.06
C LYS A 171 9.22 -8.85 -11.53
N GLU A 172 9.44 -9.53 -12.65
CA GLU A 172 8.50 -10.50 -13.22
C GLU A 172 8.33 -11.70 -12.30
N GLU A 173 9.42 -12.19 -11.74
CA GLU A 173 9.41 -13.31 -10.81
C GLU A 173 8.77 -12.92 -9.47
N VAL A 174 9.06 -11.72 -8.94
CA VAL A 174 8.40 -11.19 -7.74
C VAL A 174 6.90 -11.04 -7.98
N ALA A 175 6.49 -10.46 -9.12
CA ALA A 175 5.08 -10.34 -9.49
C ALA A 175 4.40 -11.71 -9.59
N ALA A 176 5.07 -12.69 -10.18
CA ALA A 176 4.53 -14.06 -10.31
C ALA A 176 4.27 -14.70 -8.94
N HIS A 177 5.18 -14.53 -7.97
CA HIS A 177 5.00 -15.04 -6.61
C HIS A 177 3.88 -14.30 -5.86
N LEU A 178 3.78 -12.98 -5.97
CA LEU A 178 2.68 -12.19 -5.41
C LEU A 178 1.33 -12.65 -5.95
N VAL A 179 1.23 -12.77 -7.27
CA VAL A 179 -0.01 -13.20 -7.94
C VAL A 179 -0.36 -14.65 -7.58
N ASN A 180 0.63 -15.53 -7.52
CA ASN A 180 0.40 -16.92 -7.13
C ASN A 180 -0.19 -17.03 -5.73
N LEU A 181 0.37 -16.29 -4.76
CA LEU A 181 -0.14 -16.28 -3.38
C LEU A 181 -1.53 -15.66 -3.31
N ALA A 182 -1.73 -14.47 -3.88
CA ALA A 182 -3.00 -13.76 -3.85
C ALA A 182 -4.11 -14.50 -4.55
N TRP A 183 -3.85 -15.00 -5.77
CA TRP A 183 -4.86 -15.67 -6.58
C TRP A 183 -5.30 -17.00 -5.98
N ASN A 184 -4.37 -17.83 -5.53
CA ASN A 184 -4.69 -19.11 -4.90
C ASN A 184 -5.43 -18.90 -3.57
N GLY A 185 -5.03 -17.89 -2.77
CA GLY A 185 -5.75 -17.50 -1.57
C GLY A 185 -7.20 -17.08 -1.88
N LEU A 186 -7.38 -16.13 -2.81
CA LEU A 186 -8.71 -15.65 -3.20
C LEU A 186 -9.60 -16.71 -3.86
N SER A 187 -9.00 -17.65 -4.59
CA SER A 187 -9.76 -18.73 -5.26
C SER A 187 -10.25 -19.77 -4.29
N GLY A 188 -9.54 -19.98 -3.18
CA GLY A 188 -9.85 -20.94 -2.13
C GLY A 188 -10.53 -20.35 -0.90
N LEU A 189 -11.04 -19.11 -0.96
CA LEU A 189 -11.73 -18.50 0.17
C LEU A 189 -12.96 -19.29 0.62
N GLU A 190 -13.08 -19.48 1.91
CA GLU A 190 -14.28 -20.00 2.55
C GLU A 190 -15.28 -18.86 2.80
N THR A 191 -16.57 -19.12 2.59
CA THR A 191 -17.64 -18.12 2.83
C THR A 191 -17.80 -17.77 4.29
N ARG A 192 -17.40 -18.67 5.20
CA ARG A 192 -17.41 -18.50 6.66
C ARG A 192 -16.16 -19.08 7.28
N PRO A 193 -15.02 -18.41 7.16
CA PRO A 193 -13.77 -18.92 7.72
C PRO A 193 -13.84 -18.95 9.25
N VAL A 194 -13.38 -20.07 9.84
CA VAL A 194 -13.27 -20.25 11.29
C VAL A 194 -11.82 -20.60 11.66
N LEU A 195 -11.41 -20.17 12.84
CA LEU A 195 -10.11 -20.57 13.36
C LEU A 195 -10.16 -22.04 13.79
N GLY A 196 -9.19 -22.85 13.36
CA GLY A 196 -9.11 -24.26 13.76
C GLY A 196 -9.07 -24.50 15.28
N SER A 197 -8.51 -23.53 16.03
CA SER A 197 -8.52 -23.55 17.51
C SER A 197 -9.92 -23.31 18.12
N ALA A 198 -10.84 -22.65 17.41
CA ALA A 198 -12.21 -22.42 17.89
C ALA A 198 -13.11 -23.65 17.71
N ALA A 199 -12.77 -24.58 16.81
CA ALA A 199 -13.48 -25.84 16.61
C ALA A 199 -13.20 -26.88 17.68
N ALA A 200 -12.24 -26.66 18.57
CA ALA A 200 -11.77 -27.60 19.59
C ALA A 200 -12.35 -27.36 21.01
N THR A 201 -13.43 -26.56 21.17
CA THR A 201 -14.12 -26.48 22.46
C THR A 201 -15.11 -27.63 22.53
N PRO A 202 -14.80 -28.73 23.24
CA PRO A 202 -15.80 -29.79 23.43
C PRO A 202 -16.98 -29.23 24.22
N ALA A 203 -18.18 -29.51 23.75
CA ALA A 203 -19.40 -29.26 24.50
C ALA A 203 -19.21 -29.86 25.91
N SER A 204 -19.25 -29.01 26.93
CA SER A 204 -19.25 -29.39 28.32
C SER A 204 -20.34 -30.45 28.51
N HIS A 205 -19.94 -31.67 28.89
CA HIS A 205 -20.81 -32.70 29.37
C HIS A 205 -21.64 -32.12 30.52
N ALA A 206 -22.89 -31.81 30.25
CA ALA A 206 -23.90 -31.72 31.31
C ALA A 206 -24.04 -33.15 31.89
N SER A 207 -23.49 -33.38 33.07
CA SER A 207 -23.75 -34.60 33.86
C SER A 207 -25.24 -34.68 34.18
N PRO A 208 -25.91 -35.78 33.85
CA PRO A 208 -27.23 -36.05 34.33
C PRO A 208 -27.10 -36.84 35.64
N ASP A 209 -26.84 -36.17 36.74
CA ASP A 209 -26.87 -36.83 38.07
C ASP A 209 -27.36 -35.81 39.09
N ASP A 210 -28.67 -35.68 39.16
CA ASP A 210 -29.41 -35.24 40.35
C ASP A 210 -30.92 -35.57 40.17
N ALA A 211 -31.19 -36.87 40.14
CA ALA A 211 -32.57 -37.36 40.30
C ALA A 211 -32.54 -38.70 41.02
N ARG A 212 -32.16 -38.69 42.29
CA ARG A 212 -32.53 -39.78 43.21
C ARG A 212 -32.66 -39.24 44.62
N ASP A 213 -33.85 -39.57 45.14
CA ASP A 213 -34.12 -39.89 46.49
C ASP A 213 -34.73 -38.79 47.38
N ASP A 214 -36.02 -38.72 47.29
CA ASP A 214 -36.84 -38.42 48.51
C ASP A 214 -38.19 -39.16 48.46
N SER A 215 -38.16 -40.40 48.93
CA SER A 215 -39.36 -41.10 49.28
C SER A 215 -39.03 -42.21 50.32
N ARG A 216 -39.12 -41.86 51.60
CA ARG A 216 -39.37 -42.68 52.82
C ARG A 216 -39.23 -41.74 54.00
N ASP A 217 -40.27 -41.44 54.76
CA ASP A 217 -40.77 -42.36 55.78
C ASP A 217 -42.04 -41.76 56.38
N GLU A 218 -43.07 -42.52 56.31
CA GLU A 218 -44.20 -42.42 57.29
C GLU A 218 -43.97 -43.45 58.33
N GLY A 219 -44.22 -43.07 59.63
CA GLY A 219 -44.32 -43.87 60.75
C GLY A 219 -44.99 -43.12 61.91
#